data_e81f74ae1998a674e942f1b40b35a36e
#
_entry.id   e81f74ae1998a674e942f1b40b35a36e
#
_cell.length_a   1.000
_cell.length_b   1.000
_cell.length_c   1.000
_cell.angle_alpha   90.00
_cell.angle_beta   90.00
_cell.angle_gamma   90.00
#
_symmetry.space_group_name_H-M   'P 1'
#
loop_
_entity.id
_entity.type
_entity.pdbx_description
1 polymer ?
#
loop_
_entity_poly.entity_id
_entity_poly.type
_entity_poly.pdbx_seq_one_letter_code
_entity_poly.pdbx_strand_id
1 'polypeptide(L)'
;MKEEKKDYDYLFKILILGDSFVGKTNMIKRFLHNEFDSNTKETVGVEFGCKNFTMGPYDHIVKAQLWDTAGEERYRSLTKAYYKGAKGALIVYDITRSSTFENIDNWLLDLKTNGEKDVLIMLIGNKSDLIERREVNTDDAKTKAEQYNIAFFETSAKNGENINKAFYELVKEVYQANADREQSNAQIEENNGDGINLVNKDEEEKKKKGCC
;
A
#
# COMPACT_ATOMS: atom_id res chain seq x y z
N MET A 1 -19.44 18.78 20.56
CA MET A 1 -18.28 17.89 20.41
C MET A 1 -17.26 18.70 19.61
N LYS A 2 -16.07 18.95 20.14
CA LYS A 2 -14.98 19.59 19.36
C LYS A 2 -14.49 18.52 18.38
N GLU A 3 -14.56 18.77 17.09
CA GLU A 3 -13.86 17.96 16.09
C GLU A 3 -12.36 18.03 16.43
N GLU A 4 -11.76 16.91 16.74
CA GLU A 4 -10.31 16.80 16.88
C GLU A 4 -9.73 17.11 15.49
N LYS A 5 -8.97 18.19 15.42
CA LYS A 5 -8.27 18.58 14.20
C LYS A 5 -7.29 17.49 13.84
N LYS A 6 -7.53 16.78 12.75
CA LYS A 6 -6.62 15.74 12.26
C LYS A 6 -5.29 16.39 11.89
N ASP A 7 -4.18 15.82 12.37
CA ASP A 7 -2.83 16.28 12.05
C ASP A 7 -2.32 15.75 10.71
N TYR A 8 -3.21 15.35 9.80
CA TYR A 8 -2.89 14.80 8.48
C TYR A 8 -4.05 15.04 7.50
N ASP A 9 -3.70 15.16 6.21
CA ASP A 9 -4.66 15.28 5.11
C ASP A 9 -5.10 13.90 4.61
N TYR A 10 -4.17 12.94 4.52
CA TYR A 10 -4.41 11.58 4.05
C TYR A 10 -3.93 10.54 5.05
N LEU A 11 -4.69 9.45 5.17
CA LEU A 11 -4.35 8.29 5.98
C LEU A 11 -4.31 7.04 5.10
N PHE A 12 -3.13 6.46 4.91
CA PHE A 12 -2.95 5.27 4.10
C PHE A 12 -2.50 4.09 4.94
N LYS A 13 -3.24 3.00 4.82
CA LYS A 13 -2.89 1.71 5.39
C LYS A 13 -1.98 0.97 4.43
N ILE A 14 -0.78 0.60 4.91
CA ILE A 14 0.25 -0.12 4.18
C ILE A 14 0.48 -1.46 4.89
N LEU A 15 0.30 -2.56 4.18
CA LEU A 15 0.55 -3.90 4.69
C LEU A 15 1.99 -4.33 4.40
N ILE A 16 2.58 -5.08 5.33
CA ILE A 16 3.86 -5.75 5.10
C ILE A 16 3.61 -7.26 5.21
N LEU A 17 3.66 -7.95 4.08
CA LEU A 17 3.31 -9.36 3.89
C LEU A 17 4.55 -10.17 3.53
N GLY A 18 4.52 -11.46 3.78
CA GLY A 18 5.62 -12.38 3.48
C GLY A 18 5.81 -13.40 4.59
N ASP A 19 6.60 -14.42 4.35
CA ASP A 19 6.84 -15.53 5.25
C ASP A 19 7.47 -15.11 6.58
N SER A 20 7.48 -16.03 7.55
CA SER A 20 8.18 -15.82 8.81
C SER A 20 9.68 -15.66 8.59
N PHE A 21 10.27 -14.77 9.38
CA PHE A 21 11.71 -14.48 9.39
C PHE A 21 12.29 -13.88 8.10
N VAL A 22 11.48 -13.39 7.15
CA VAL A 22 11.98 -12.60 6.01
C VAL A 22 12.43 -11.20 6.42
N GLY A 23 12.08 -10.75 7.64
CA GLY A 23 12.55 -9.51 8.25
C GLY A 23 11.57 -8.34 8.19
N LYS A 24 10.27 -8.57 8.04
CA LYS A 24 9.22 -7.53 8.00
C LYS A 24 9.29 -6.58 9.19
N THR A 25 9.28 -7.12 10.41
CA THR A 25 9.39 -6.36 11.66
C THR A 25 10.66 -5.50 11.71
N ASN A 26 11.80 -6.06 11.30
CA ASN A 26 13.05 -5.30 11.26
C ASN A 26 13.08 -4.22 10.19
N MET A 27 12.40 -4.42 9.06
CA MET A 27 12.22 -3.36 8.07
C MET A 27 11.44 -2.18 8.65
N ILE A 28 10.35 -2.44 9.39
CA ILE A 28 9.56 -1.41 10.06
C ILE A 28 10.36 -0.72 11.16
N LYS A 29 11.04 -1.47 12.04
CA LYS A 29 11.92 -0.90 13.07
C LYS A 29 13.01 -0.01 12.46
N ARG A 30 13.65 -0.48 11.38
CA ARG A 30 14.65 0.31 10.65
C ARG A 30 14.06 1.59 10.07
N PHE A 31 12.89 1.50 9.47
CA PHE A 31 12.22 2.64 8.84
C PHE A 31 11.73 3.69 9.85
N LEU A 32 11.14 3.25 10.96
CA LEU A 32 10.55 4.16 11.96
C LEU A 32 11.59 4.71 12.93
N HIS A 33 12.52 3.87 13.39
CA HIS A 33 13.40 4.16 14.52
C HIS A 33 14.89 4.12 14.17
N ASN A 34 15.24 3.71 12.94
CA ASN A 34 16.61 3.43 12.52
C ASN A 34 17.30 2.33 13.37
N GLU A 35 16.52 1.36 13.85
CA GLU A 35 16.95 0.25 14.69
C GLU A 35 16.94 -1.07 13.94
N PHE A 36 17.76 -2.01 14.38
CA PHE A 36 17.81 -3.40 13.92
C PHE A 36 18.00 -4.33 15.12
N ASP A 37 17.17 -5.37 15.20
CA ASP A 37 17.23 -6.37 16.25
C ASP A 37 17.56 -7.74 15.64
N SER A 38 18.78 -8.24 15.91
CA SER A 38 19.22 -9.56 15.45
C SER A 38 18.52 -10.73 16.16
N ASN A 39 17.90 -10.48 17.34
CA ASN A 39 17.23 -11.46 18.16
C ASN A 39 15.71 -11.45 17.97
N THR A 40 15.22 -10.93 16.86
CA THR A 40 13.78 -10.84 16.57
C THR A 40 13.15 -12.22 16.66
N LYS A 41 12.15 -12.33 17.53
CA LYS A 41 11.27 -13.51 17.62
C LYS A 41 10.20 -13.43 16.53
N GLU A 42 9.52 -14.52 16.32
CA GLU A 42 8.37 -14.58 15.44
C GLU A 42 7.27 -13.62 15.92
N THR A 43 6.72 -12.84 14.98
CA THR A 43 5.64 -11.90 15.29
C THR A 43 4.35 -12.67 15.57
N VAL A 44 3.76 -12.42 16.74
CA VAL A 44 2.46 -12.99 17.10
C VAL A 44 1.38 -11.93 16.92
N GLY A 45 0.45 -12.19 16.01
CA GLY A 45 -0.62 -11.23 15.68
C GLY A 45 -0.17 -10.14 14.70
N VAL A 46 -0.53 -8.90 14.97
CA VAL A 46 -0.20 -7.73 14.13
C VAL A 46 0.27 -6.59 15.01
N GLU A 47 1.40 -6.01 14.66
CA GLU A 47 1.89 -4.75 15.22
C GLU A 47 1.72 -3.63 14.19
N PHE A 48 1.57 -2.40 14.64
CA PHE A 48 1.48 -1.27 13.74
C PHE A 48 2.33 -0.09 14.18
N GLY A 49 2.80 0.67 13.19
CA GLY A 49 3.50 1.93 13.41
C GLY A 49 3.02 2.99 12.43
N CYS A 50 3.32 4.25 12.70
CA CYS A 50 2.93 5.35 11.84
C CYS A 50 4.12 6.24 11.49
N LYS A 51 4.11 6.78 10.27
CA LYS A 51 5.05 7.82 9.84
C LYS A 51 4.34 8.83 8.96
N ASN A 52 4.63 10.10 9.17
CA ASN A 52 4.12 11.17 8.34
C ASN A 52 5.11 11.50 7.23
N PHE A 53 4.57 11.85 6.06
CA PHE A 53 5.30 12.33 4.90
C PHE A 53 4.67 13.63 4.42
N THR A 54 5.49 14.53 3.89
CA THR A 54 5.00 15.69 3.15
C THR A 54 5.02 15.34 1.66
N MET A 55 3.89 15.47 0.97
CA MET A 55 3.68 15.02 -0.40
C MET A 55 2.98 16.08 -1.25
N GLY A 56 3.32 16.06 -2.56
CA GLY A 56 2.66 16.89 -3.56
C GLY A 56 3.01 18.38 -3.49
N PRO A 57 2.44 19.19 -4.40
CA PRO A 57 2.75 20.61 -4.53
C PRO A 57 2.12 21.49 -3.43
N TYR A 58 1.19 20.93 -2.64
CA TYR A 58 0.48 21.62 -1.57
C TYR A 58 0.94 21.21 -0.17
N ASP A 59 2.09 20.49 -0.08
CA ASP A 59 2.67 20.00 1.17
C ASP A 59 1.69 19.19 2.03
N HIS A 60 0.87 18.34 1.38
CA HIS A 60 -0.08 17.50 2.08
C HIS A 60 0.63 16.56 3.07
N ILE A 61 0.10 16.47 4.28
CA ILE A 61 0.59 15.54 5.29
C ILE A 61 -0.09 14.19 5.10
N VAL A 62 0.69 13.22 4.62
CA VAL A 62 0.27 11.83 4.43
C VAL A 62 0.74 11.01 5.60
N LYS A 63 -0.18 10.47 6.39
CA LYS A 63 0.09 9.54 7.48
C LYS A 63 0.02 8.11 6.98
N ALA A 64 1.15 7.43 6.87
CA ALA A 64 1.20 6.01 6.55
C ALA A 64 1.11 5.18 7.84
N GLN A 65 0.11 4.30 7.91
CA GLN A 65 -0.02 3.27 8.93
C GLN A 65 0.58 1.96 8.41
N LEU A 66 1.67 1.54 9.01
CA LEU A 66 2.40 0.33 8.65
C LEU A 66 1.91 -0.82 9.51
N TRP A 67 1.42 -1.88 8.89
CA TRP A 67 0.88 -3.05 9.56
C TRP A 67 1.85 -4.22 9.39
N ASP A 68 2.60 -4.55 10.46
CA ASP A 68 3.46 -5.73 10.53
C ASP A 68 2.62 -6.96 10.78
N THR A 69 2.58 -7.86 9.82
CA THR A 69 1.76 -9.07 9.92
C THR A 69 2.61 -10.29 10.29
N ALA A 70 2.03 -11.19 11.08
CA ALA A 70 2.64 -12.51 11.29
C ALA A 70 2.83 -13.23 9.94
N GLY A 71 4.01 -13.82 9.74
CA GLY A 71 4.36 -14.52 8.50
C GLY A 71 3.96 -15.99 8.47
N GLU A 72 3.35 -16.52 9.52
CA GLU A 72 2.90 -17.92 9.57
C GLU A 72 1.55 -18.09 8.88
N GLU A 73 1.46 -19.16 8.07
CA GLU A 73 0.21 -19.56 7.43
C GLU A 73 -0.91 -19.86 8.42
N ARG A 74 -0.59 -20.28 9.65
CA ARG A 74 -1.57 -20.55 10.72
C ARG A 74 -2.39 -19.31 11.10
N TYR A 75 -1.85 -18.11 10.88
CA TYR A 75 -2.53 -16.84 11.18
C TYR A 75 -3.16 -16.19 9.94
N ARG A 76 -3.09 -16.82 8.75
CA ARG A 76 -3.67 -16.28 7.50
C ARG A 76 -5.17 -16.01 7.62
N SER A 77 -5.92 -16.81 8.38
CA SER A 77 -7.36 -16.57 8.60
C SER A 77 -7.62 -15.27 9.37
N LEU A 78 -6.75 -14.89 10.30
CA LEU A 78 -6.79 -13.61 11.02
C LEU A 78 -6.33 -12.47 10.12
N THR A 79 -5.37 -12.72 9.24
CA THR A 79 -4.79 -11.72 8.33
C THR A 79 -5.81 -11.20 7.33
N LYS A 80 -6.81 -11.98 6.92
CA LYS A 80 -7.86 -11.56 5.97
C LYS A 80 -8.61 -10.31 6.41
N ALA A 81 -8.89 -10.17 7.71
CA ALA A 81 -9.53 -8.97 8.25
C ALA A 81 -8.64 -7.71 8.11
N TYR A 82 -7.32 -7.90 8.04
CA TYR A 82 -6.36 -6.80 7.93
C TYR A 82 -6.16 -6.31 6.49
N TYR A 83 -6.54 -7.08 5.47
CA TYR A 83 -6.44 -6.65 4.07
C TYR A 83 -7.40 -5.50 3.73
N LYS A 84 -8.55 -5.44 4.42
CA LYS A 84 -9.57 -4.43 4.17
C LYS A 84 -9.04 -3.01 4.42
N GLY A 85 -9.28 -2.13 3.45
CA GLY A 85 -8.89 -0.72 3.51
C GLY A 85 -7.40 -0.47 3.26
N ALA A 86 -6.60 -1.51 2.92
CA ALA A 86 -5.21 -1.31 2.54
C ALA A 86 -5.12 -0.58 1.20
N LYS A 87 -4.23 0.41 1.13
CA LYS A 87 -3.94 1.18 -0.09
C LYS A 87 -2.63 0.77 -0.74
N GLY A 88 -1.71 0.20 0.04
CA GLY A 88 -0.45 -0.34 -0.44
C GLY A 88 -0.04 -1.59 0.30
N ALA A 89 0.83 -2.40 -0.32
CA ALA A 89 1.41 -3.59 0.28
C ALA A 89 2.85 -3.80 -0.18
N LEU A 90 3.74 -4.10 0.77
CA LEU A 90 5.07 -4.64 0.52
C LEU A 90 4.99 -6.16 0.65
N ILE A 91 5.33 -6.91 -0.41
CA ILE A 91 5.47 -8.36 -0.35
C ILE A 91 6.95 -8.68 -0.26
N VAL A 92 7.34 -9.24 0.89
CA VAL A 92 8.74 -9.39 1.30
C VAL A 92 9.16 -10.84 1.24
N TYR A 93 10.30 -11.11 0.59
CA TYR A 93 11.00 -12.39 0.63
C TYR A 93 12.45 -12.19 1.13
N ASP A 94 13.10 -13.26 1.50
CA ASP A 94 14.50 -13.32 1.94
C ASP A 94 15.37 -13.80 0.77
N ILE A 95 16.30 -12.98 0.28
CA ILE A 95 17.18 -13.36 -0.85
C ILE A 95 18.01 -14.60 -0.59
N THR A 96 18.16 -15.01 0.68
CA THR A 96 18.93 -16.18 1.11
C THR A 96 18.07 -17.45 1.29
N ARG A 97 16.76 -17.40 0.89
CA ARG A 97 15.84 -18.52 1.01
C ARG A 97 14.88 -18.57 -0.18
N SER A 98 15.16 -19.44 -1.15
CA SER A 98 14.35 -19.61 -2.37
C SER A 98 12.88 -19.94 -2.08
N SER A 99 12.61 -20.73 -1.04
CA SER A 99 11.24 -21.09 -0.64
C SER A 99 10.36 -19.85 -0.35
N THR A 100 10.92 -18.78 0.22
CA THR A 100 10.17 -17.54 0.49
C THR A 100 9.87 -16.76 -0.78
N PHE A 101 10.70 -16.90 -1.82
CA PHE A 101 10.48 -16.32 -3.13
C PHE A 101 9.42 -17.10 -3.91
N GLU A 102 9.43 -18.42 -3.85
CA GLU A 102 8.40 -19.29 -4.43
C GLU A 102 7.02 -19.01 -3.83
N ASN A 103 6.97 -18.66 -2.53
CA ASN A 103 5.71 -18.38 -1.82
C ASN A 103 5.09 -17.00 -2.12
N ILE A 104 5.78 -16.14 -2.88
CA ILE A 104 5.26 -14.80 -3.28
C ILE A 104 3.92 -14.91 -3.99
N ASP A 105 3.75 -15.91 -4.87
CA ASP A 105 2.52 -16.09 -5.64
C ASP A 105 1.30 -16.32 -4.74
N ASN A 106 1.50 -17.04 -3.62
CA ASN A 106 0.46 -17.24 -2.61
C ASN A 106 0.10 -15.94 -1.88
N TRP A 107 1.09 -15.11 -1.53
CA TRP A 107 0.83 -13.81 -0.90
C TRP A 107 0.11 -12.84 -1.84
N LEU A 108 0.49 -12.83 -3.12
CA LEU A 108 -0.19 -12.05 -4.15
C LEU A 108 -1.64 -12.51 -4.35
N LEU A 109 -1.88 -13.83 -4.39
CA LEU A 109 -3.21 -14.40 -4.51
C LEU A 109 -4.08 -14.05 -3.29
N ASP A 110 -3.54 -14.20 -2.09
CA ASP A 110 -4.25 -13.86 -0.84
C ASP A 110 -4.64 -12.38 -0.81
N LEU A 111 -3.72 -11.48 -1.19
CA LEU A 111 -3.98 -10.05 -1.25
C LEU A 111 -5.03 -9.71 -2.32
N LYS A 112 -4.95 -10.29 -3.51
CA LYS A 112 -5.93 -10.08 -4.60
C LYS A 112 -7.32 -10.62 -4.25
N THR A 113 -7.39 -11.69 -3.46
CA THR A 113 -8.66 -12.33 -3.08
C THR A 113 -9.36 -11.60 -1.93
N ASN A 114 -8.60 -11.04 -0.98
CA ASN A 114 -9.13 -10.53 0.28
C ASN A 114 -8.95 -9.01 0.45
N GLY A 115 -8.11 -8.39 -0.39
CA GLY A 115 -7.81 -6.94 -0.36
C GLY A 115 -8.72 -6.13 -1.29
N GLU A 116 -8.46 -4.84 -1.32
CA GLU A 116 -9.11 -3.93 -2.27
C GLU A 116 -8.53 -4.16 -3.68
N LYS A 117 -9.34 -3.93 -4.72
CA LYS A 117 -8.92 -4.17 -6.12
C LYS A 117 -7.78 -3.25 -6.58
N ASP A 118 -7.62 -2.14 -5.90
CA ASP A 118 -6.75 -1.02 -6.24
C ASP A 118 -5.53 -0.89 -5.32
N VAL A 119 -5.20 -1.94 -4.56
CA VAL A 119 -4.00 -1.97 -3.71
C VAL A 119 -2.75 -1.91 -4.58
N LEU A 120 -1.89 -0.93 -4.33
CA LEU A 120 -0.58 -0.85 -4.98
C LEU A 120 0.40 -1.79 -4.28
N ILE A 121 1.12 -2.58 -5.07
CA ILE A 121 1.98 -3.65 -4.58
C ILE A 121 3.42 -3.39 -4.98
N MET A 122 4.35 -3.65 -4.05
CA MET A 122 5.78 -3.62 -4.32
C MET A 122 6.43 -4.91 -3.80
N LEU A 123 7.26 -5.53 -4.62
CA LEU A 123 8.05 -6.71 -4.27
C LEU A 123 9.36 -6.28 -3.60
N ILE A 124 9.70 -6.92 -2.47
CA ILE A 124 10.92 -6.61 -1.71
C ILE A 124 11.75 -7.87 -1.50
N GLY A 125 12.96 -7.88 -2.04
CA GLY A 125 14.01 -8.84 -1.69
C GLY A 125 14.83 -8.31 -0.50
N ASN A 126 14.53 -8.78 0.70
CA ASN A 126 15.24 -8.31 1.91
C ASN A 126 16.49 -9.13 2.20
N LYS A 127 17.35 -8.61 3.06
CA LYS A 127 18.66 -9.13 3.47
C LYS A 127 19.73 -9.06 2.38
N SER A 128 19.70 -7.99 1.55
CA SER A 128 20.71 -7.74 0.49
C SER A 128 22.15 -7.69 1.01
N ASP A 129 22.35 -7.47 2.32
CA ASP A 129 23.64 -7.53 3.00
C ASP A 129 24.24 -8.96 3.07
N LEU A 130 23.43 -10.01 2.83
CA LEU A 130 23.86 -11.41 2.87
C LEU A 130 24.15 -11.97 1.47
N ILE A 131 24.80 -11.21 0.61
CA ILE A 131 25.05 -11.55 -0.81
C ILE A 131 25.73 -12.91 -1.00
N GLU A 132 26.67 -13.27 -0.10
CA GLU A 132 27.38 -14.55 -0.13
C GLU A 132 26.48 -15.77 0.12
N ARG A 133 25.27 -15.53 0.64
CA ARG A 133 24.28 -16.57 0.93
C ARG A 133 23.08 -16.48 -0.01
N ARG A 134 23.15 -15.69 -1.07
CA ARG A 134 22.07 -15.49 -2.02
C ARG A 134 21.66 -16.81 -2.67
N GLU A 135 20.38 -17.13 -2.61
CA GLU A 135 19.73 -18.23 -3.32
C GLU A 135 18.82 -17.71 -4.44
N VAL A 136 18.30 -16.48 -4.31
CA VAL A 136 17.38 -15.87 -5.29
C VAL A 136 18.14 -14.87 -6.14
N ASN A 137 18.14 -15.10 -7.46
CA ASN A 137 18.77 -14.19 -8.42
C ASN A 137 18.00 -12.88 -8.53
N THR A 138 18.69 -11.74 -8.58
CA THR A 138 18.06 -10.43 -8.72
C THR A 138 17.24 -10.31 -10.02
N ASP A 139 17.72 -10.94 -11.11
CA ASP A 139 17.04 -10.87 -12.41
C ASP A 139 15.77 -11.73 -12.43
N ASP A 140 15.76 -12.88 -11.73
CA ASP A 140 14.54 -13.67 -11.55
C ASP A 140 13.47 -12.90 -10.78
N ALA A 141 13.90 -12.14 -9.75
CA ALA A 141 12.99 -11.29 -8.97
C ALA A 141 12.44 -10.11 -9.78
N LYS A 142 13.27 -9.47 -10.61
CA LYS A 142 12.82 -8.42 -11.56
C LYS A 142 11.80 -8.99 -12.55
N THR A 143 12.12 -10.14 -13.15
CA THR A 143 11.21 -10.81 -14.09
C THR A 143 9.86 -11.12 -13.45
N LYS A 144 9.86 -11.63 -12.21
CA LYS A 144 8.63 -11.87 -11.46
C LYS A 144 7.86 -10.57 -11.21
N ALA A 145 8.51 -9.50 -10.82
CA ALA A 145 7.88 -8.20 -10.60
C ALA A 145 7.26 -7.64 -11.89
N GLU A 146 7.97 -7.75 -13.03
CA GLU A 146 7.47 -7.36 -14.36
C GLU A 146 6.24 -8.18 -14.76
N GLN A 147 6.23 -9.50 -14.54
CA GLN A 147 5.06 -10.36 -14.81
C GLN A 147 3.80 -9.92 -14.08
N TYR A 148 3.95 -9.41 -12.87
CA TYR A 148 2.84 -8.89 -12.06
C TYR A 148 2.59 -7.40 -12.24
N ASN A 149 3.42 -6.70 -13.02
CA ASN A 149 3.43 -5.25 -13.21
C ASN A 149 3.49 -4.49 -11.89
N ILE A 150 4.45 -4.88 -11.03
CA ILE A 150 4.70 -4.28 -9.72
C ILE A 150 6.15 -3.80 -9.60
N ALA A 151 6.37 -2.78 -8.77
CA ALA A 151 7.72 -2.28 -8.48
C ALA A 151 8.54 -3.31 -7.68
N PHE A 152 9.86 -3.24 -7.81
CA PHE A 152 10.80 -4.13 -7.13
C PHE A 152 11.96 -3.36 -6.51
N PHE A 153 12.31 -3.72 -5.26
CA PHE A 153 13.54 -3.26 -4.59
C PHE A 153 14.21 -4.40 -3.84
N GLU A 154 15.54 -4.40 -3.83
CA GLU A 154 16.29 -5.13 -2.83
C GLU A 154 16.63 -4.21 -1.67
N THR A 155 16.51 -4.71 -0.45
CA THR A 155 16.68 -3.95 0.79
C THR A 155 17.49 -4.72 1.81
N SER A 156 18.10 -4.00 2.76
CA SER A 156 18.63 -4.59 3.98
C SER A 156 18.13 -3.85 5.21
N ALA A 157 17.32 -4.52 6.02
CA ALA A 157 16.94 -3.99 7.32
C ALA A 157 18.15 -3.81 8.25
N LYS A 158 19.21 -4.60 8.07
CA LYS A 158 20.42 -4.57 8.92
C LYS A 158 21.24 -3.30 8.70
N ASN A 159 21.57 -2.95 7.46
CA ASN A 159 22.38 -1.77 7.15
C ASN A 159 21.55 -0.54 6.70
N GLY A 160 20.23 -0.70 6.50
CA GLY A 160 19.30 0.36 6.09
C GLY A 160 19.21 0.58 4.59
N GLU A 161 19.92 -0.22 3.78
CA GLU A 161 19.94 -0.08 2.33
C GLU A 161 18.52 -0.13 1.74
N ASN A 162 18.18 0.88 0.95
CA ASN A 162 16.90 1.06 0.26
C ASN A 162 15.63 1.02 1.13
N ILE A 163 15.71 0.87 2.45
CA ILE A 163 14.52 0.80 3.33
C ILE A 163 13.67 2.07 3.18
N ASN A 164 14.27 3.25 3.42
CA ASN A 164 13.54 4.51 3.32
C ASN A 164 13.00 4.75 1.91
N LYS A 165 13.75 4.38 0.88
CA LYS A 165 13.36 4.55 -0.52
C LYS A 165 12.14 3.69 -0.86
N ALA A 166 12.14 2.41 -0.51
CA ALA A 166 11.04 1.49 -0.80
C ALA A 166 9.72 1.95 -0.15
N PHE A 167 9.75 2.32 1.14
CA PHE A 167 8.56 2.84 1.81
C PHE A 167 8.09 4.17 1.22
N TYR A 168 9.02 5.09 0.93
CA TYR A 168 8.67 6.39 0.37
C TYR A 168 8.04 6.26 -1.02
N GLU A 169 8.63 5.47 -1.92
CA GLU A 169 8.11 5.29 -3.28
C GLU A 169 6.72 4.64 -3.25
N LEU A 170 6.49 3.62 -2.42
CA LEU A 170 5.16 3.03 -2.31
C LEU A 170 4.12 4.05 -1.80
N VAL A 171 4.43 4.81 -0.75
CA VAL A 171 3.50 5.81 -0.21
C VAL A 171 3.24 6.92 -1.22
N LYS A 172 4.24 7.33 -1.98
CA LYS A 172 4.14 8.32 -3.06
C LYS A 172 3.22 7.84 -4.19
N GLU A 173 3.39 6.60 -4.64
CA GLU A 173 2.52 6.01 -5.67
C GLU A 173 1.06 5.92 -5.19
N VAL A 174 0.84 5.51 -3.92
CA VAL A 174 -0.49 5.48 -3.30
C VAL A 174 -1.11 6.89 -3.26
N TYR A 175 -0.32 7.90 -2.89
CA TYR A 175 -0.77 9.28 -2.87
C TYR A 175 -1.17 9.78 -4.26
N GLN A 176 -0.35 9.53 -5.28
CA GLN A 176 -0.62 9.90 -6.66
C GLN A 176 -1.90 9.25 -7.19
N ALA A 177 -2.03 7.93 -7.02
CA ALA A 177 -3.22 7.20 -7.45
C ALA A 177 -4.50 7.66 -6.74
N ASN A 178 -4.40 8.09 -5.47
CA ASN A 178 -5.55 8.66 -4.74
C ASN A 178 -5.93 10.04 -5.28
N ALA A 179 -4.94 10.92 -5.55
CA ALA A 179 -5.17 12.26 -6.10
C ALA A 179 -5.81 12.19 -7.49
N ASP A 180 -5.36 11.28 -8.37
CA ASP A 180 -5.92 11.09 -9.70
C ASP A 180 -7.40 10.66 -9.65
N ARG A 181 -7.77 9.82 -8.66
CA ARG A 181 -9.18 9.42 -8.44
C ARG A 181 -10.05 10.55 -7.96
N GLU A 182 -9.55 11.35 -7.02
CA GLU A 182 -10.29 12.52 -6.52
C GLU A 182 -10.58 13.50 -7.67
N GLN A 183 -9.59 13.76 -8.53
CA GLN A 183 -9.78 14.60 -9.73
C GLN A 183 -10.79 14.00 -10.72
N SER A 184 -10.73 12.70 -10.97
CA SER A 184 -11.64 12.02 -11.87
C SER A 184 -13.09 12.05 -11.35
N ASN A 185 -13.30 11.87 -10.05
CA ASN A 185 -14.61 11.93 -9.44
C ASN A 185 -15.19 13.35 -9.47
N ALA A 186 -14.38 14.39 -9.21
CA ALA A 186 -14.80 15.78 -9.29
C ALA A 186 -15.29 16.16 -10.70
N GLN A 187 -14.59 15.71 -11.75
CA GLN A 187 -15.00 15.94 -13.15
C GLN A 187 -16.33 15.24 -13.52
N ILE A 188 -16.59 14.05 -12.95
CA ILE A 188 -17.85 13.33 -13.17
C ILE A 188 -19.01 14.07 -12.49
N GLU A 189 -18.81 14.62 -11.31
CA GLU A 189 -19.84 15.39 -10.57
C GLU A 189 -20.17 16.70 -11.29
N GLU A 190 -19.17 17.43 -11.82
CA GLU A 190 -19.39 18.64 -12.62
C GLU A 190 -20.19 18.35 -13.90
N ASN A 191 -19.85 17.29 -14.64
CA ASN A 191 -20.55 16.91 -15.86
C ASN A 191 -22.00 16.43 -15.64
N ASN A 192 -22.29 15.83 -14.47
CA ASN A 192 -23.65 15.41 -14.11
C ASN A 192 -24.49 16.58 -13.56
N GLY A 193 -23.85 17.62 -13.00
CA GLY A 193 -24.52 18.83 -12.51
C GLY A 193 -25.13 19.70 -13.63
N ASP A 194 -24.47 19.80 -14.78
CA ASP A 194 -24.97 20.57 -15.94
C ASP A 194 -26.14 19.91 -16.69
N GLY A 195 -26.29 18.56 -16.56
CA GLY A 195 -27.39 17.81 -17.20
C GLY A 195 -28.77 18.02 -16.56
N ILE A 196 -28.84 18.45 -15.31
CA ILE A 196 -30.13 18.61 -14.59
C ILE A 196 -30.81 19.96 -14.87
N ASN A 197 -30.07 20.97 -15.32
CA ASN A 197 -30.63 22.30 -15.60
C ASN A 197 -31.29 22.46 -16.97
N LEU A 198 -31.16 21.48 -17.89
CA LEU A 198 -31.77 21.57 -19.23
C LEU A 198 -33.16 20.96 -19.30
N VAL A 199 -33.59 20.12 -18.36
CA VAL A 199 -34.91 19.44 -18.41
C VAL A 199 -36.04 20.29 -17.82
N ASN A 200 -35.75 21.28 -16.99
CA ASN A 200 -36.78 22.09 -16.31
C ASN A 200 -37.22 23.36 -17.09
N LYS A 201 -36.59 23.70 -18.24
CA LYS A 201 -37.00 24.88 -19.01
C LYS A 201 -38.11 24.60 -20.05
N ASP A 202 -38.26 23.37 -20.49
CA ASP A 202 -39.26 23.01 -21.52
C ASP A 202 -40.67 22.71 -20.96
N GLU A 203 -40.83 22.50 -19.65
CA GLU A 203 -42.14 22.26 -19.04
C GLU A 203 -42.88 23.52 -18.59
N GLU A 204 -42.20 24.65 -18.37
CA GLU A 204 -42.83 25.91 -17.99
C GLU A 204 -43.44 26.68 -19.19
N GLU A 205 -42.94 26.49 -20.39
CA GLU A 205 -43.52 27.16 -21.59
C GLU A 205 -44.82 26.50 -22.09
N LYS A 206 -45.09 25.23 -21.76
CA LYS A 206 -46.33 24.54 -22.16
C LYS A 206 -47.55 24.82 -21.31
N LYS A 207 -47.38 25.42 -20.11
CA LYS A 207 -48.51 25.75 -19.19
C LYS A 207 -49.09 27.15 -19.40
N LYS A 208 -48.51 28.00 -20.27
CA LYS A 208 -49.00 29.36 -20.53
C LYS A 208 -49.82 29.53 -21.84
N LYS A 209 -50.09 28.46 -22.58
CA LYS A 209 -50.86 28.53 -23.85
C LYS A 209 -52.18 27.75 -23.85
N GLY A 210 -52.77 27.48 -22.71
CA GLY A 210 -54.03 26.76 -22.61
C GLY A 210 -55.00 27.41 -21.67
N CYS A 211 -55.45 28.66 -21.96
CA CYS A 211 -56.66 29.24 -21.41
C CYS A 211 -57.11 30.44 -22.27
N CYS A 212 -57.89 30.14 -23.28
CA CYS A 212 -58.96 31.01 -23.82
C CYS A 212 -59.94 30.11 -24.53
#